data_213e9a41e741575a1fef6ac52bb9a483
#
_entry.id   213e9a41e741575a1fef6ac52bb9a483
#
_cell.length_a   1.000
_cell.length_b   1.000
_cell.length_c   1.000
_cell.angle_alpha   90.00
_cell.angle_beta   90.00
_cell.angle_gamma   90.00
#
_symmetry.space_group_name_H-M   'P 1'
#
loop_
_entity.id
_entity.type
_entity.pdbx_description
1 polymer ?
#
loop_
_entity_poly.entity_id
_entity_poly.type
_entity_poly.pdbx_seq_one_letter_code
_entity_poly.pdbx_strand_id
1 'polypeptide(L)'
;MSTTNDDDIFTTWTNDIAGSEVTAVYLCGELDASSAPALLSDTQGLARRNRDVVMDVHLLSYIDSTGVSALLSIRNSLERAGKRMCLAGCHGVLTKILEVTRIDTRLKCFEDVDAAIARMRSGES
;
A
#
# COMPACT_ATOMS: atom_id res chain seq x y z
N MET A 1 6.20 -28.28 13.04
CA MET A 1 6.42 -26.87 13.25
C MET A 1 7.00 -26.24 11.99
N SER A 2 6.65 -25.04 11.77
CA SER A 2 7.05 -24.36 10.56
C SER A 2 8.54 -24.07 10.54
N THR A 3 9.16 -24.23 9.39
CA THR A 3 10.55 -23.86 9.20
C THR A 3 10.67 -22.53 8.45
N THR A 4 9.55 -21.86 8.27
CA THR A 4 9.55 -20.59 7.55
C THR A 4 10.32 -19.54 8.32
N ASN A 5 11.20 -18.85 7.64
CA ASN A 5 11.89 -17.69 8.19
C ASN A 5 10.93 -16.56 8.35
N ASP A 6 10.98 -15.89 9.49
CA ASP A 6 10.14 -14.71 9.69
C ASP A 6 10.43 -13.62 8.65
N ASP A 7 11.69 -13.53 8.20
CA ASP A 7 12.09 -12.52 7.21
C ASP A 7 11.44 -12.76 5.86
N ASP A 8 11.03 -14.01 5.57
CA ASP A 8 10.43 -14.36 4.30
C ASP A 8 8.92 -14.29 4.33
N ILE A 9 8.34 -14.06 5.51
CA ILE A 9 6.88 -14.03 5.64
C ILE A 9 6.38 -12.64 5.28
N PHE A 10 5.45 -12.61 4.33
CA PHE A 10 4.75 -11.36 4.03
C PHE A 10 3.63 -11.18 5.03
N THR A 11 3.59 -10.02 5.68
CA THR A 11 2.53 -9.71 6.63
C THR A 11 1.98 -8.31 6.39
N THR A 12 0.72 -8.12 6.79
CA THR A 12 0.09 -6.80 6.77
C THR A 12 -0.58 -6.56 8.11
N TRP A 13 -0.69 -5.29 8.47
CA TRP A 13 -1.59 -4.90 9.56
C TRP A 13 -2.15 -3.54 9.26
N THR A 14 -3.27 -3.21 9.90
CA THR A 14 -3.97 -1.97 9.64
C THR A 14 -4.13 -1.18 10.92
N ASN A 15 -4.25 0.12 10.76
CA ASN A 15 -4.45 1.03 11.87
C ASN A 15 -5.27 2.23 11.39
N ASP A 16 -6.44 2.43 11.99
CA ASP A 16 -7.21 3.63 11.71
C ASP A 16 -6.56 4.80 12.44
N ILE A 17 -6.21 5.82 11.69
CA ILE A 17 -5.47 6.95 12.25
C ILE A 17 -6.43 7.89 12.96
N ALA A 18 -6.19 8.09 14.25
CA ALA A 18 -7.05 8.94 15.08
C ALA A 18 -7.09 10.36 14.52
N GLY A 19 -8.28 10.97 14.56
CA GLY A 19 -8.46 12.32 14.09
C GLY A 19 -8.48 12.47 12.59
N SER A 20 -8.59 11.38 11.85
CA SER A 20 -8.63 11.39 10.41
C SER A 20 -9.62 10.35 9.92
N GLU A 21 -9.90 10.38 8.60
CA GLU A 21 -10.69 9.33 7.97
C GLU A 21 -9.80 8.48 7.08
N VAL A 22 -8.62 8.17 7.59
CA VAL A 22 -7.59 7.42 6.87
C VAL A 22 -7.26 6.15 7.63
N THR A 23 -7.17 5.05 6.91
CA THR A 23 -6.64 3.79 7.42
C THR A 23 -5.25 3.61 6.85
N ALA A 24 -4.28 3.37 7.71
CA ALA A 24 -2.94 3.02 7.28
C ALA A 24 -2.83 1.51 7.21
N VAL A 25 -2.29 1.00 6.12
CA VAL A 25 -2.01 -0.43 5.95
C VAL A 25 -0.52 -0.59 5.82
N TYR A 26 0.06 -1.36 6.71
CA TYR A 26 1.51 -1.57 6.76
C TYR A 26 1.85 -2.90 6.13
N LEU A 27 2.78 -2.88 5.17
CA LEU A 27 3.24 -4.07 4.48
C LEU A 27 4.66 -4.38 4.90
N CYS A 28 4.93 -5.65 5.19
CA CYS A 28 6.25 -6.09 5.63
C CYS A 28 6.62 -7.36 4.90
N GLY A 29 7.86 -7.43 4.42
CA GLY A 29 8.37 -8.63 3.79
C GLY A 29 8.53 -8.48 2.29
N GLU A 30 8.28 -9.57 1.56
CA GLU A 30 8.43 -9.59 0.11
C GLU A 30 7.07 -9.65 -0.56
N LEU A 31 6.82 -8.70 -1.45
CA LEU A 31 5.56 -8.64 -2.19
C LEU A 31 5.81 -9.07 -3.63
N ASP A 32 5.43 -10.29 -3.94
CA ASP A 32 5.66 -10.91 -5.24
C ASP A 32 4.46 -11.79 -5.60
N ALA A 33 4.63 -12.65 -6.60
CA ALA A 33 3.54 -13.49 -7.05
C ALA A 33 3.02 -14.42 -5.98
N SER A 34 3.88 -14.84 -5.04
CA SER A 34 3.46 -15.78 -4.00
C SER A 34 2.70 -15.08 -2.87
N SER A 35 2.97 -13.81 -2.61
CA SER A 35 2.33 -13.07 -1.52
C SER A 35 1.23 -12.13 -1.98
N ALA A 36 1.18 -11.77 -3.25
CA ALA A 36 0.15 -10.86 -3.75
C ALA A 36 -1.27 -11.34 -3.46
N PRO A 37 -1.60 -12.64 -3.59
CA PRO A 37 -2.94 -13.08 -3.24
C PRO A 37 -3.31 -12.83 -1.79
N ALA A 38 -2.34 -12.98 -0.87
CA ALA A 38 -2.59 -12.70 0.54
C ALA A 38 -2.89 -11.21 0.75
N LEU A 39 -2.13 -10.35 0.08
CA LEU A 39 -2.39 -8.90 0.19
C LEU A 39 -3.79 -8.56 -0.32
N LEU A 40 -4.17 -9.10 -1.48
CA LEU A 40 -5.48 -8.82 -2.03
C LEU A 40 -6.58 -9.33 -1.11
N SER A 41 -6.39 -10.50 -0.51
CA SER A 41 -7.36 -11.06 0.43
C SER A 41 -7.46 -10.18 1.69
N ASP A 42 -6.32 -9.78 2.24
CA ASP A 42 -6.29 -8.99 3.46
C ASP A 42 -6.92 -7.62 3.29
N THR A 43 -6.89 -7.08 2.07
CA THR A 43 -7.39 -5.72 1.80
C THR A 43 -8.77 -5.73 1.14
N GLN A 44 -9.38 -6.90 0.99
CA GLN A 44 -10.62 -7.05 0.25
C GLN A 44 -11.75 -6.18 0.81
N GLY A 45 -11.78 -5.97 2.11
CA GLY A 45 -12.83 -5.21 2.76
C GLY A 45 -12.59 -3.71 2.87
N LEU A 46 -11.44 -3.23 2.41
CA LEU A 46 -11.08 -1.83 2.63
C LEU A 46 -12.05 -0.86 1.95
N ALA A 47 -12.50 -1.20 0.75
CA ALA A 47 -13.39 -0.31 -0.01
C ALA A 47 -14.72 -0.10 0.68
N ARG A 48 -15.13 -1.02 1.56
CA ARG A 48 -16.39 -0.91 2.28
C ARG A 48 -16.29 -0.06 3.54
N ARG A 49 -15.08 0.26 3.96
CA ARG A 49 -14.87 0.98 5.21
C ARG A 49 -15.12 2.47 5.09
N ASN A 50 -15.29 2.95 3.87
CA ASN A 50 -15.56 4.37 3.61
C ASN A 50 -14.47 5.27 4.17
N ARG A 51 -13.22 4.85 4.02
CA ARG A 51 -12.05 5.60 4.49
C ARG A 51 -11.00 5.61 3.40
N ASP A 52 -10.23 6.69 3.34
CA ASP A 52 -9.06 6.72 2.48
C ASP A 52 -7.99 5.81 3.04
N VAL A 53 -7.04 5.40 2.21
CA VAL A 53 -6.03 4.42 2.58
C VAL A 53 -4.64 4.94 2.25
N VAL A 54 -3.73 4.79 3.19
CA VAL A 54 -2.30 4.97 2.96
C VAL A 54 -1.64 3.61 3.14
N MET A 55 -0.95 3.14 2.12
CA MET A 55 -0.18 1.90 2.22
C MET A 55 1.27 2.23 2.52
N ASP A 56 1.72 1.84 3.70
CA ASP A 56 3.10 2.04 4.10
C ASP A 56 3.92 0.86 3.61
N VAL A 57 4.84 1.14 2.70
CA VAL A 57 5.68 0.11 2.08
C VAL A 57 7.13 0.20 2.56
N HIS A 58 7.36 0.95 3.63
CA HIS A 58 8.70 1.15 4.16
C HIS A 58 9.37 -0.17 4.55
N LEU A 59 8.60 -1.12 5.05
CA LEU A 59 9.13 -2.39 5.53
C LEU A 59 9.11 -3.49 4.47
N LEU A 60 8.77 -3.16 3.22
CA LEU A 60 8.94 -4.13 2.14
C LEU A 60 10.42 -4.26 1.81
N SER A 61 10.90 -5.50 1.82
CA SER A 61 12.29 -5.81 1.47
C SER A 61 12.42 -6.14 -0.01
N TYR A 62 11.30 -6.43 -0.68
CA TYR A 62 11.29 -6.79 -2.09
C TYR A 62 9.92 -6.55 -2.67
N ILE A 63 9.87 -6.10 -3.92
CA ILE A 63 8.64 -6.00 -4.68
C ILE A 63 8.98 -6.15 -6.16
N ASP A 64 8.10 -6.83 -6.89
CA ASP A 64 8.24 -6.96 -8.33
C ASP A 64 6.98 -6.43 -9.02
N SER A 65 6.90 -6.63 -10.34
CA SER A 65 5.77 -6.10 -11.10
C SER A 65 4.44 -6.73 -10.67
N THR A 66 4.45 -7.98 -10.21
CA THR A 66 3.23 -8.61 -9.71
C THR A 66 2.74 -7.88 -8.45
N GLY A 67 3.68 -7.52 -7.57
CA GLY A 67 3.33 -6.75 -6.39
C GLY A 67 2.78 -5.39 -6.72
N VAL A 68 3.41 -4.70 -7.67
CA VAL A 68 2.91 -3.39 -8.11
C VAL A 68 1.52 -3.51 -8.69
N SER A 69 1.27 -4.56 -9.49
CA SER A 69 -0.07 -4.79 -10.05
C SER A 69 -1.10 -4.98 -8.95
N ALA A 70 -0.73 -5.68 -7.88
CA ALA A 70 -1.64 -5.87 -6.75
C ALA A 70 -1.97 -4.52 -6.09
N LEU A 71 -0.97 -3.66 -5.90
CA LEU A 71 -1.21 -2.34 -5.34
C LEU A 71 -2.14 -1.52 -6.22
N LEU A 72 -1.94 -1.56 -7.53
CA LEU A 72 -2.83 -0.86 -8.47
C LEU A 72 -4.25 -1.41 -8.41
N SER A 73 -4.39 -2.73 -8.27
CA SER A 73 -5.70 -3.35 -8.19
C SER A 73 -6.47 -2.86 -6.97
N ILE A 74 -5.79 -2.74 -5.84
CA ILE A 74 -6.40 -2.23 -4.62
C ILE A 74 -6.80 -0.76 -4.81
N ARG A 75 -5.91 0.03 -5.39
CA ARG A 75 -6.21 1.43 -5.65
C ARG A 75 -7.43 1.58 -6.54
N ASN A 76 -7.53 0.77 -7.58
CA ASN A 76 -8.66 0.84 -8.49
C ASN A 76 -9.97 0.48 -7.79
N SER A 77 -9.92 -0.49 -6.90
CA SER A 77 -11.09 -0.89 -6.12
C SER A 77 -11.55 0.25 -5.21
N LEU A 78 -10.60 0.91 -4.55
CA LEU A 78 -10.92 2.04 -3.67
C LEU A 78 -11.46 3.22 -4.48
N GLU A 79 -10.89 3.49 -5.64
CA GLU A 79 -11.33 4.59 -6.48
C GLU A 79 -12.77 4.38 -6.94
N ARG A 80 -13.14 3.14 -7.28
CA ARG A 80 -14.51 2.82 -7.65
C ARG A 80 -15.48 3.07 -6.50
N ALA A 81 -14.98 2.99 -5.27
CA ALA A 81 -15.77 3.28 -4.08
C ALA A 81 -15.70 4.74 -3.66
N GLY A 82 -15.07 5.59 -4.47
CA GLY A 82 -14.95 7.01 -4.17
C GLY A 82 -13.89 7.34 -3.15
N LYS A 83 -12.94 6.43 -2.91
CA LYS A 83 -11.90 6.63 -1.92
C LYS A 83 -10.54 6.75 -2.59
N ARG A 84 -9.59 7.34 -1.85
CA ARG A 84 -8.26 7.59 -2.36
C ARG A 84 -7.27 6.62 -1.72
N MET A 85 -6.22 6.31 -2.47
CA MET A 85 -5.12 5.52 -1.94
C MET A 85 -3.80 6.11 -2.40
N CYS A 86 -2.85 6.17 -1.49
CA CYS A 86 -1.49 6.54 -1.82
C CYS A 86 -0.53 5.65 -1.05
N LEU A 87 0.75 5.78 -1.36
CA LEU A 87 1.81 5.01 -0.73
C LEU A 87 2.63 5.91 0.17
N ALA A 88 3.30 5.31 1.14
CA ALA A 88 4.23 6.01 2.01
C ALA A 88 5.48 5.16 2.17
N GLY A 89 6.64 5.81 2.19
CA GLY A 89 7.89 5.12 2.46
C GLY A 89 8.46 4.34 1.29
N CYS A 90 8.15 4.72 0.06
CA CYS A 90 8.70 4.03 -1.10
C CYS A 90 10.21 4.16 -1.14
N HIS A 91 10.88 3.09 -1.54
CA HIS A 91 12.33 3.07 -1.63
C HIS A 91 12.76 1.98 -2.60
N GLY A 92 14.05 2.03 -2.98
CA GLY A 92 14.66 0.97 -3.77
C GLY A 92 13.99 0.74 -5.11
N VAL A 93 13.79 -0.53 -5.42
CA VAL A 93 13.25 -0.96 -6.71
C VAL A 93 11.84 -0.42 -6.94
N LEU A 94 11.04 -0.32 -5.89
CA LEU A 94 9.67 0.19 -6.04
C LEU A 94 9.67 1.60 -6.60
N THR A 95 10.51 2.48 -6.06
CA THR A 95 10.59 3.84 -6.57
C THR A 95 10.92 3.85 -8.05
N LYS A 96 11.88 3.01 -8.46
CA LYS A 96 12.29 2.95 -9.85
C LYS A 96 11.18 2.40 -10.74
N ILE A 97 10.48 1.37 -10.29
CA ILE A 97 9.38 0.80 -11.08
C ILE A 97 8.29 1.84 -11.29
N LEU A 98 7.94 2.57 -10.23
CA LEU A 98 6.90 3.60 -10.35
C LEU A 98 7.27 4.67 -11.35
N GLU A 99 8.54 5.10 -11.33
CA GLU A 99 9.00 6.16 -12.24
C GLU A 99 9.06 5.68 -13.68
N VAL A 100 9.68 4.51 -13.90
CA VAL A 100 9.90 4.01 -15.25
C VAL A 100 8.58 3.68 -15.95
N THR A 101 7.63 3.15 -15.22
CA THR A 101 6.33 2.76 -15.79
C THR A 101 5.32 3.89 -15.76
N ARG A 102 5.68 5.05 -15.19
CA ARG A 102 4.77 6.20 -15.07
C ARG A 102 3.56 5.91 -14.19
N ILE A 103 3.65 4.89 -13.35
CA ILE A 103 2.58 4.55 -12.42
C ILE A 103 2.55 5.53 -11.25
N ASP A 104 3.63 6.27 -11.04
CA ASP A 104 3.69 7.27 -9.98
C ASP A 104 2.63 8.37 -10.12
N THR A 105 2.04 8.53 -11.29
CA THR A 105 0.93 9.46 -11.45
C THR A 105 -0.37 8.90 -10.85
N ARG A 106 -0.45 7.60 -10.68
CA ARG A 106 -1.64 6.92 -10.15
C ARG A 106 -1.43 6.43 -8.72
N LEU A 107 -0.20 6.06 -8.38
CA LEU A 107 0.18 5.66 -7.02
C LEU A 107 1.22 6.64 -6.52
N LYS A 108 0.77 7.73 -5.94
CA LYS A 108 1.68 8.74 -5.40
C LYS A 108 2.30 8.23 -4.12
N CYS A 109 3.57 8.55 -3.93
CA CYS A 109 4.28 8.13 -2.74
C CYS A 109 4.76 9.32 -1.94
N PHE A 110 4.53 9.28 -0.66
CA PHE A 110 4.94 10.32 0.27
C PHE A 110 6.01 9.76 1.19
N GLU A 111 6.68 10.64 1.89
CA GLU A 111 7.82 10.25 2.71
C GLU A 111 7.41 9.27 3.80
N ASP A 112 6.28 9.55 4.44
CA ASP A 112 5.76 8.68 5.50
C ASP A 112 4.25 8.85 5.60
N VAL A 113 3.63 8.11 6.53
CA VAL A 113 2.19 8.13 6.69
C VAL A 113 1.69 9.51 7.08
N ASP A 114 2.42 10.20 7.96
CA ASP A 114 2.00 11.54 8.40
C ASP A 114 1.99 12.52 7.24
N ALA A 115 3.00 12.47 6.38
CA ALA A 115 3.05 13.34 5.21
C ALA A 115 1.91 13.04 4.26
N ALA A 116 1.59 11.76 4.08
CA ALA A 116 0.48 11.35 3.22
C ALA A 116 -0.84 11.88 3.75
N ILE A 117 -1.07 11.76 5.04
CA ILE A 117 -2.31 12.22 5.66
C ILE A 117 -2.44 13.73 5.52
N ALA A 118 -1.35 14.46 5.71
CA ALA A 118 -1.37 15.92 5.59
C ALA A 118 -1.81 16.34 4.18
N ARG A 119 -1.31 15.63 3.16
CA ARG A 119 -1.69 15.94 1.78
C ARG A 119 -3.15 15.59 1.51
N MET A 120 -3.63 14.49 2.06
CA MET A 120 -5.03 14.12 1.89
C MET A 120 -5.96 15.12 2.56
N ARG A 121 -5.55 15.65 3.73
CA ARG A 121 -6.37 16.65 4.43
C ARG A 121 -6.45 17.95 3.67
N SER A 122 -5.42 18.30 2.92
CA SER A 122 -5.43 19.53 2.15
C SER A 122 -6.19 19.39 0.83
N GLY A 123 -6.79 18.23 0.58
CA GLY A 123 -7.52 17.98 -0.65
C GLY A 123 -6.67 17.47 -1.79
N GLU A 124 -5.38 17.30 -1.56
CA GLU A 124 -4.49 16.75 -2.57
C GLU A 124 -4.39 15.24 -2.42
N SER A 125 -4.12 14.56 -3.50
CA SER A 125 -4.02 13.11 -3.44
C SER A 125 -2.86 12.62 -4.26
#